data_387ffff18a34d80ee4f6d870882fb83e
#
_entry.id   387ffff18a34d80ee4f6d870882fb83e
#
_cell.length_a   1.000
_cell.length_b   1.000
_cell.length_c   1.000
_cell.angle_alpha   90.00
_cell.angle_beta   90.00
_cell.angle_gamma   90.00
#
_symmetry.space_group_name_H-M   'P 1'
#
loop_
_entity.id
_entity.type
_entity.pdbx_description
1 polymer ?
#
loop_
_entity_poly.entity_id
_entity_poly.type
_entity_poly.pdbx_seq_one_letter_code
_entity_poly.pdbx_strand_id
1 'polypeptide(L)'
;MVKNGFKYFYLLCVVVVIVATFSLVGLTKNSDGYRLEDLGGKPNSPYSLQVYTSIEKYSKQYKVPKYVAYNIAFLETRYQGPFDWDYHGKLTSYAGAKGPMQIMPKTANYINGKNVTQKELLHNIDLNVQISMKLLSKLRKQYDDWGIICGYYNTGYPQVNDYARFCVTNKDYKKNWVEY
;
A
#
# COMPACT_ATOMS: atom_id res chain seq x y z
N MET A 1 -1.29 -59.18 -5.98
CA MET A 1 -1.98 -58.04 -5.34
C MET A 1 -1.10 -56.77 -5.36
N VAL A 2 -0.68 -56.26 -6.53
CA VAL A 2 0.21 -55.08 -6.62
C VAL A 2 -0.25 -54.06 -7.68
N LYS A 3 -1.42 -54.23 -8.30
CA LYS A 3 -1.86 -53.34 -9.40
C LYS A 3 -2.57 -52.02 -8.99
N ASN A 4 -2.94 -51.85 -7.72
CA ASN A 4 -3.67 -50.65 -7.30
C ASN A 4 -2.81 -49.52 -6.73
N GLY A 5 -1.55 -49.79 -6.33
CA GLY A 5 -0.66 -48.77 -5.78
C GLY A 5 -0.18 -47.75 -6.83
N PHE A 6 0.03 -48.18 -8.07
CA PHE A 6 0.49 -47.30 -9.13
C PHE A 6 -0.56 -46.26 -9.61
N LYS A 7 -1.84 -46.63 -9.58
CA LYS A 7 -2.93 -45.74 -9.96
C LYS A 7 -3.08 -44.56 -8.99
N TYR A 8 -2.94 -44.80 -7.70
CA TYR A 8 -3.02 -43.72 -6.70
C TYR A 8 -1.78 -42.84 -6.68
N PHE A 9 -0.60 -43.41 -6.95
CA PHE A 9 0.64 -42.59 -7.08
C PHE A 9 0.56 -41.67 -8.27
N TYR A 10 0.05 -42.11 -9.43
CA TYR A 10 -0.14 -41.26 -10.61
C TYR A 10 -1.19 -40.17 -10.38
N LEU A 11 -2.29 -40.50 -9.69
CA LEU A 11 -3.34 -39.55 -9.36
C LEU A 11 -2.83 -38.50 -8.38
N LEU A 12 -2.02 -38.90 -7.39
CA LEU A 12 -1.39 -37.96 -6.44
C LEU A 12 -0.39 -37.02 -7.13
N CYS A 13 0.44 -37.53 -8.03
CA CYS A 13 1.38 -36.74 -8.79
C CYS A 13 0.66 -35.77 -9.74
N VAL A 14 -0.44 -36.19 -10.37
CA VAL A 14 -1.23 -35.29 -11.24
C VAL A 14 -1.93 -34.21 -10.43
N VAL A 15 -2.45 -34.50 -9.24
CA VAL A 15 -3.09 -33.52 -8.37
C VAL A 15 -2.06 -32.52 -7.81
N VAL A 16 -0.86 -32.98 -7.42
CA VAL A 16 0.22 -32.10 -6.95
C VAL A 16 0.73 -31.20 -8.08
N VAL A 17 0.85 -31.73 -9.29
CA VAL A 17 1.25 -30.90 -10.47
C VAL A 17 0.16 -29.88 -10.81
N ILE A 18 -1.13 -30.26 -10.72
CA ILE A 18 -2.24 -29.31 -10.98
C ILE A 18 -2.29 -28.25 -9.90
N VAL A 19 -2.10 -28.57 -8.62
CA VAL A 19 -2.07 -27.60 -7.53
C VAL A 19 -0.84 -26.70 -7.63
N ALA A 20 0.33 -27.25 -7.97
CA ALA A 20 1.55 -26.44 -8.19
C ALA A 20 1.43 -25.53 -9.42
N THR A 21 0.82 -25.99 -10.52
CA THR A 21 0.57 -25.15 -11.70
C THR A 21 -0.48 -24.07 -11.44
N PHE A 22 -1.50 -24.33 -10.63
CA PHE A 22 -2.45 -23.28 -10.22
C PHE A 22 -1.81 -22.24 -9.29
N SER A 23 -0.85 -22.63 -8.45
CA SER A 23 -0.11 -21.67 -7.61
C SER A 23 0.92 -20.85 -8.42
N LEU A 24 1.54 -21.42 -9.46
CA LEU A 24 2.46 -20.68 -10.35
C LEU A 24 1.74 -19.83 -11.43
N VAL A 25 0.57 -20.25 -11.87
CA VAL A 25 -0.22 -19.52 -12.89
C VAL A 25 -0.84 -18.23 -12.30
N GLY A 26 -0.92 -18.11 -10.98
CA GLY A 26 -1.34 -16.86 -10.33
C GLY A 26 -0.29 -15.73 -10.36
N LEU A 27 0.96 -16.01 -10.73
CA LEU A 27 2.07 -15.06 -10.67
C LEU A 27 2.68 -14.71 -12.03
N THR A 28 2.40 -15.47 -13.07
CA THR A 28 2.78 -15.09 -14.42
C THR A 28 1.64 -14.30 -15.07
N LYS A 29 1.99 -13.17 -15.66
CA LYS A 29 1.13 -12.34 -16.49
C LYS A 29 0.24 -13.25 -17.35
N ASN A 30 -0.99 -13.52 -16.92
CA ASN A 30 -1.97 -14.20 -17.74
C ASN A 30 -2.15 -13.38 -19.01
N SER A 31 -2.32 -14.05 -20.14
CA SER A 31 -2.65 -13.47 -21.43
C SER A 31 -3.85 -12.50 -21.39
N ASP A 32 -4.62 -12.50 -20.31
CA ASP A 32 -5.79 -11.67 -20.07
C ASP A 32 -5.48 -10.35 -19.34
N GLY A 33 -4.20 -10.03 -19.07
CA GLY A 33 -3.78 -8.67 -18.70
C GLY A 33 -4.15 -8.19 -17.30
N TYR A 34 -4.39 -9.07 -16.31
CA TYR A 34 -4.60 -8.65 -14.93
C TYR A 34 -3.37 -7.94 -14.38
N ARG A 35 -3.54 -6.68 -13.98
CA ARG A 35 -2.50 -5.90 -13.30
C ARG A 35 -2.63 -6.09 -11.79
N LEU A 36 -1.53 -5.91 -11.05
CA LEU A 36 -1.54 -5.97 -9.58
C LEU A 36 -2.57 -5.00 -8.98
N GLU A 37 -2.79 -3.86 -9.63
CA GLU A 37 -3.78 -2.88 -9.21
C GLU A 37 -5.22 -3.44 -9.23
N ASP A 38 -5.52 -4.34 -10.16
CA ASP A 38 -6.86 -4.94 -10.29
C ASP A 38 -7.11 -5.99 -9.17
N LEU A 39 -6.06 -6.57 -8.61
CA LEU A 39 -6.14 -7.54 -7.51
C LEU A 39 -6.33 -6.86 -6.16
N GLY A 40 -5.68 -5.73 -5.92
CA GLY A 40 -5.74 -5.03 -4.62
C GLY A 40 -7.08 -4.37 -4.31
N GLY A 41 -7.91 -4.12 -5.32
CA GLY A 41 -9.26 -3.57 -5.16
C GLY A 41 -10.32 -4.60 -4.74
N LYS A 42 -9.99 -5.90 -4.66
CA LYS A 42 -10.94 -6.94 -4.30
C LYS A 42 -11.15 -7.03 -2.79
N PRO A 43 -12.38 -7.35 -2.31
CA PRO A 43 -12.60 -7.72 -0.92
C PRO A 43 -11.63 -8.86 -0.51
N ASN A 44 -11.05 -8.76 0.68
CA ASN A 44 -10.09 -9.74 1.24
C ASN A 44 -8.70 -9.78 0.57
N SER A 45 -8.35 -8.82 -0.27
CA SER A 45 -6.96 -8.69 -0.72
C SER A 45 -6.02 -8.44 0.46
N PRO A 46 -4.76 -8.92 0.43
CA PRO A 46 -3.75 -8.59 1.43
C PRO A 46 -3.61 -7.08 1.63
N TYR A 47 -3.35 -6.64 2.85
CA TYR A 47 -3.26 -5.20 3.14
C TYR A 47 -2.14 -4.50 2.36
N SER A 48 -1.02 -5.17 2.17
CA SER A 48 0.09 -4.68 1.34
C SER A 48 -0.37 -4.38 -0.09
N LEU A 49 -1.16 -5.26 -0.68
CA LEU A 49 -1.68 -5.10 -2.03
C LEU A 49 -2.76 -4.00 -2.11
N GLN A 50 -3.60 -3.86 -1.07
CA GLN A 50 -4.56 -2.76 -0.97
C GLN A 50 -3.86 -1.40 -0.91
N VAL A 51 -2.77 -1.27 -0.13
CA VAL A 51 -1.96 -0.04 -0.05
C VAL A 51 -1.32 0.25 -1.40
N TYR A 52 -0.71 -0.75 -2.04
CA TYR A 52 -0.12 -0.61 -3.38
C TYR A 52 -1.12 -0.05 -4.37
N THR A 53 -2.27 -0.73 -4.52
CA THR A 53 -3.32 -0.35 -5.48
C THR A 53 -3.83 1.07 -5.23
N SER A 54 -4.04 1.42 -3.96
CA SER A 54 -4.52 2.75 -3.59
C SER A 54 -3.47 3.83 -3.86
N ILE A 55 -2.18 3.58 -3.59
CA ILE A 55 -1.10 4.52 -3.90
C ILE A 55 -0.98 4.71 -5.42
N GLU A 56 -0.97 3.64 -6.21
CA GLU A 56 -0.89 3.73 -7.67
C GLU A 56 -2.04 4.57 -8.26
N LYS A 57 -3.28 4.31 -7.80
CA LYS A 57 -4.48 5.03 -8.21
C LYS A 57 -4.43 6.51 -7.84
N TYR A 58 -4.19 6.80 -6.57
CA TYR A 58 -4.33 8.17 -6.04
C TYR A 58 -3.11 9.06 -6.28
N SER A 59 -1.91 8.51 -6.41
CA SER A 59 -0.74 9.25 -6.87
C SER A 59 -0.99 9.88 -8.25
N LYS A 60 -1.56 9.10 -9.17
CA LYS A 60 -1.95 9.59 -10.49
C LYS A 60 -3.06 10.65 -10.39
N GLN A 61 -4.13 10.35 -9.65
CA GLN A 61 -5.31 11.21 -9.54
C GLN A 61 -4.97 12.58 -8.92
N TYR A 62 -4.15 12.60 -7.86
CA TYR A 62 -3.80 13.81 -7.11
C TYR A 62 -2.45 14.42 -7.49
N LYS A 63 -1.77 13.88 -8.51
CA LYS A 63 -0.46 14.32 -9.01
C LYS A 63 0.61 14.35 -7.92
N VAL A 64 0.60 13.36 -7.03
CA VAL A 64 1.63 13.14 -6.00
C VAL A 64 2.69 12.20 -6.59
N PRO A 65 3.99 12.52 -6.52
CA PRO A 65 5.02 11.60 -6.98
C PRO A 65 4.97 10.29 -6.20
N LYS A 66 5.02 9.16 -6.90
CA LYS A 66 4.92 7.82 -6.27
C LYS A 66 5.98 7.61 -5.21
N TYR A 67 7.23 8.03 -5.46
CA TYR A 67 8.30 7.89 -4.49
C TYR A 67 8.00 8.62 -3.17
N VAL A 68 7.36 9.80 -3.22
CA VAL A 68 6.92 10.51 -2.01
C VAL A 68 5.89 9.68 -1.24
N ALA A 69 4.87 9.19 -1.94
CA ALA A 69 3.80 8.42 -1.32
C ALA A 69 4.29 7.12 -0.67
N TYR A 70 5.14 6.37 -1.39
CA TYR A 70 5.72 5.13 -0.87
C TYR A 70 6.71 5.36 0.27
N ASN A 71 7.52 6.42 0.20
CA ASN A 71 8.42 6.78 1.30
C ASN A 71 7.66 7.20 2.56
N ILE A 72 6.54 7.91 2.42
CA ILE A 72 5.64 8.21 3.55
C ILE A 72 5.10 6.89 4.13
N ALA A 73 4.52 6.01 3.33
CA ALA A 73 4.00 4.72 3.82
C ALA A 73 5.08 3.88 4.53
N PHE A 74 6.32 3.89 4.01
CA PHE A 74 7.45 3.24 4.66
C PHE A 74 7.83 3.88 6.00
N LEU A 75 7.91 5.20 6.05
CA LEU A 75 8.26 5.93 7.28
C LEU A 75 7.20 5.78 8.38
N GLU A 76 5.91 5.80 7.98
CA GLU A 76 4.79 5.74 8.92
C GLU A 76 4.52 4.34 9.45
N THR A 77 4.59 3.32 8.60
CA THR A 77 4.14 1.97 8.95
C THR A 77 5.03 0.85 8.45
N ARG A 78 6.24 1.18 7.94
CA ARG A 78 7.21 0.19 7.40
C ARG A 78 6.66 -0.60 6.21
N TYR A 79 5.85 0.02 5.39
CA TYR A 79 5.34 -0.59 4.17
C TYR A 79 6.47 -0.97 3.20
N GLN A 80 6.59 -2.23 2.84
CA GLN A 80 7.67 -2.79 2.02
C GLN A 80 7.19 -3.41 0.70
N GLY A 81 6.15 -2.83 0.11
CA GLY A 81 5.67 -3.21 -1.22
C GLY A 81 4.46 -4.16 -1.24
N PRO A 82 4.00 -4.52 -2.45
CA PRO A 82 2.76 -5.28 -2.62
C PRO A 82 2.84 -6.73 -2.14
N PHE A 83 4.05 -7.30 -2.03
CA PHE A 83 4.29 -8.70 -1.66
C PHE A 83 4.68 -8.90 -0.20
N ASP A 84 4.63 -7.85 0.62
CA ASP A 84 4.79 -7.95 2.06
C ASP A 84 3.52 -8.52 2.71
N TRP A 85 3.43 -9.86 2.74
CA TRP A 85 2.22 -10.57 3.20
C TRP A 85 1.99 -10.44 4.70
N ASP A 86 3.02 -10.12 5.48
CA ASP A 86 2.94 -9.90 6.92
C ASP A 86 2.57 -8.45 7.28
N TYR A 87 2.41 -7.59 6.28
CA TYR A 87 2.08 -6.20 6.50
C TYR A 87 0.68 -6.00 7.07
N HIS A 88 0.61 -5.34 8.21
CA HIS A 88 -0.62 -4.99 8.91
C HIS A 88 -0.85 -3.48 8.92
N GLY A 89 -1.38 -2.93 7.84
CA GLY A 89 -1.62 -1.49 7.68
C GLY A 89 -2.64 -0.85 8.63
N LYS A 90 -3.27 -1.64 9.52
CA LYS A 90 -4.26 -1.16 10.49
C LYS A 90 -3.60 -0.75 11.82
N LEU A 91 -2.73 0.23 11.77
CA LEU A 91 -1.98 0.71 12.92
C LEU A 91 -2.58 2.00 13.49
N THR A 92 -2.49 2.14 14.81
CA THR A 92 -2.81 3.37 15.53
C THR A 92 -1.58 3.83 16.28
N SER A 93 -1.10 5.05 16.01
CA SER A 93 0.02 5.62 16.77
C SER A 93 -0.40 6.05 18.17
N TYR A 94 0.59 6.30 19.03
CA TYR A 94 0.36 6.86 20.37
C TYR A 94 -0.43 8.19 20.32
N ALA A 95 -0.15 9.03 19.32
CA ALA A 95 -0.86 10.30 19.12
C ALA A 95 -2.26 10.15 18.50
N GLY A 96 -2.66 8.92 18.12
CA GLY A 96 -3.97 8.64 17.57
C GLY A 96 -4.07 8.70 16.04
N ALA A 97 -2.97 8.83 15.32
CA ALA A 97 -2.94 8.69 13.87
C ALA A 97 -3.32 7.26 13.44
N LYS A 98 -3.93 7.10 12.28
CA LYS A 98 -4.56 5.84 11.84
C LYS A 98 -4.09 5.39 10.47
N GLY A 99 -3.96 4.07 10.33
CA GLY A 99 -3.83 3.35 9.06
C GLY A 99 -2.46 3.48 8.41
N PRO A 100 -2.32 3.02 7.15
CA PRO A 100 -1.03 2.91 6.46
C PRO A 100 -0.29 4.23 6.29
N MET A 101 -1.02 5.32 6.16
CA MET A 101 -0.47 6.67 5.98
C MET A 101 -0.48 7.50 7.27
N GLN A 102 -0.85 6.92 8.41
CA GLN A 102 -0.89 7.56 9.73
C GLN A 102 -1.56 8.94 9.75
N ILE A 103 -2.77 9.01 9.20
CA ILE A 103 -3.55 10.25 9.16
C ILE A 103 -4.24 10.50 10.51
N MET A 104 -4.14 11.74 11.00
CA MET A 104 -4.88 12.20 12.18
C MET A 104 -6.37 12.38 11.87
N PRO A 105 -7.30 11.93 12.73
CA PRO A 105 -8.75 12.06 12.48
C PRO A 105 -9.22 13.49 12.21
N LYS A 106 -8.67 14.48 12.91
CA LYS A 106 -8.99 15.90 12.66
C LYS A 106 -8.57 16.33 11.25
N THR A 107 -7.38 15.93 10.82
CA THR A 107 -6.87 16.19 9.47
C THR A 107 -7.75 15.50 8.43
N ALA A 108 -8.14 14.24 8.67
CA ALA A 108 -9.02 13.50 7.76
C ALA A 108 -10.35 14.23 7.55
N ASN A 109 -10.99 14.67 8.61
CA ASN A 109 -12.27 15.40 8.53
C ASN A 109 -12.13 16.71 7.76
N TYR A 110 -11.08 17.47 8.05
CA TYR A 110 -10.79 18.73 7.35
C TYR A 110 -10.54 18.54 5.85
N ILE A 111 -9.76 17.53 5.48
CA ILE A 111 -9.41 17.24 4.08
C ILE A 111 -10.56 16.62 3.31
N ASN A 112 -11.35 15.75 3.95
CA ASN A 112 -12.43 15.06 3.28
C ASN A 112 -13.72 15.90 3.15
N GLY A 113 -13.85 17.00 3.92
CA GLY A 113 -15.02 17.87 3.93
C GLY A 113 -16.28 17.23 4.54
N LYS A 114 -16.14 16.06 5.15
CA LYS A 114 -17.21 15.34 5.86
C LYS A 114 -16.62 14.53 6.99
N ASN A 115 -17.47 14.15 7.94
CA ASN A 115 -17.04 13.33 9.06
C ASN A 115 -16.56 11.95 8.61
N VAL A 116 -15.35 11.60 9.02
CA VAL A 116 -14.73 10.28 8.82
C VAL A 116 -14.48 9.71 10.22
N THR A 117 -15.04 8.56 10.50
CA THR A 117 -14.87 7.91 11.80
C THR A 117 -13.46 7.35 11.94
N GLN A 118 -12.98 7.23 13.18
CA GLN A 118 -11.68 6.58 13.44
C GLN A 118 -11.65 5.13 12.95
N LYS A 119 -12.78 4.44 13.01
CA LYS A 119 -12.93 3.06 12.52
C LYS A 119 -12.76 3.00 11.00
N GLU A 120 -13.42 3.89 10.25
CA GLU A 120 -13.23 3.96 8.80
C GLU A 120 -11.80 4.27 8.42
N LEU A 121 -11.19 5.25 9.10
CA LEU A 121 -9.81 5.66 8.81
C LEU A 121 -8.80 4.53 9.10
N LEU A 122 -9.08 3.67 10.06
CA LEU A 122 -8.24 2.52 10.42
C LEU A 122 -8.48 1.31 9.50
N HIS A 123 -9.72 1.03 9.13
CA HIS A 123 -10.07 -0.22 8.42
C HIS A 123 -10.28 -0.07 6.91
N ASN A 124 -10.53 1.15 6.42
CA ASN A 124 -10.66 1.41 4.99
C ASN A 124 -9.35 1.99 4.45
N ILE A 125 -8.48 1.09 3.96
CA ILE A 125 -7.15 1.44 3.44
C ILE A 125 -7.27 2.38 2.24
N ASP A 126 -8.20 2.13 1.32
CA ASP A 126 -8.40 2.99 0.15
C ASP A 126 -8.75 4.43 0.57
N LEU A 127 -9.66 4.60 1.53
CA LEU A 127 -10.03 5.91 2.08
C LEU A 127 -8.84 6.59 2.78
N ASN A 128 -8.07 5.85 3.58
CA ASN A 128 -6.90 6.37 4.29
C ASN A 128 -5.86 6.92 3.33
N VAL A 129 -5.49 6.15 2.31
CA VAL A 129 -4.54 6.57 1.27
C VAL A 129 -5.12 7.73 0.47
N GLN A 130 -6.40 7.69 0.08
CA GLN A 130 -7.05 8.77 -0.66
C GLN A 130 -6.96 10.12 0.08
N ILE A 131 -7.28 10.13 1.37
CA ILE A 131 -7.25 11.35 2.18
C ILE A 131 -5.81 11.88 2.29
N SER A 132 -4.84 10.99 2.47
CA SER A 132 -3.42 11.35 2.52
C SER A 132 -2.95 12.01 1.22
N MET A 133 -3.34 11.45 0.06
CA MET A 133 -3.01 12.03 -1.23
C MET A 133 -3.71 13.38 -1.47
N LYS A 134 -4.96 13.54 -1.01
CA LYS A 134 -5.64 14.84 -1.03
C LYS A 134 -4.90 15.88 -0.18
N LEU A 135 -4.42 15.52 1.02
CA LEU A 135 -3.62 16.38 1.87
C LEU A 135 -2.34 16.82 1.16
N LEU A 136 -1.57 15.87 0.62
CA LEU A 136 -0.33 16.16 -0.11
C LEU A 136 -0.57 17.06 -1.32
N SER A 137 -1.62 16.81 -2.08
CA SER A 137 -2.03 17.66 -3.20
C SER A 137 -2.46 19.06 -2.77
N LYS A 138 -3.13 19.19 -1.62
CA LYS A 138 -3.49 20.50 -1.04
C LYS A 138 -2.24 21.27 -0.60
N LEU A 139 -1.30 20.61 0.07
CA LEU A 139 -0.02 21.20 0.47
C LEU A 139 0.80 21.63 -0.76
N ARG A 140 0.76 20.85 -1.86
CA ARG A 140 1.45 21.18 -3.11
C ARG A 140 0.97 22.50 -3.73
N LYS A 141 -0.27 22.91 -3.47
CA LYS A 141 -0.79 24.22 -3.90
C LYS A 141 -0.29 25.38 -3.05
N GLN A 142 0.21 25.11 -1.85
CA GLN A 142 0.71 26.11 -0.91
C GLN A 142 2.25 26.21 -0.95
N TYR A 143 2.92 25.07 -1.19
CA TYR A 143 4.37 24.94 -1.14
C TYR A 143 4.87 24.30 -2.43
N ASP A 144 5.87 24.91 -3.06
CA ASP A 144 6.44 24.42 -4.32
C ASP A 144 7.61 23.44 -4.12
N ASP A 145 7.80 22.95 -2.89
CA ASP A 145 8.89 22.06 -2.49
C ASP A 145 8.37 20.81 -1.77
N TRP A 146 8.70 19.64 -2.30
CA TRP A 146 8.29 18.36 -1.69
C TRP A 146 8.96 18.09 -0.34
N GLY A 147 10.16 18.64 -0.09
CA GLY A 147 10.81 18.54 1.23
C GLY A 147 9.99 19.27 2.30
N ILE A 148 9.54 20.50 2.00
CA ILE A 148 8.67 21.28 2.90
C ILE A 148 7.33 20.56 3.09
N ILE A 149 6.76 19.99 2.03
CA ILE A 149 5.49 19.25 2.09
C ILE A 149 5.61 17.99 2.96
N CYS A 150 6.67 17.20 2.77
CA CYS A 150 6.92 16.01 3.59
C CYS A 150 7.17 16.36 5.05
N GLY A 151 7.91 17.43 5.33
CA GLY A 151 8.11 17.91 6.69
C GLY A 151 6.82 18.38 7.35
N TYR A 152 5.98 19.07 6.59
CA TYR A 152 4.63 19.46 7.05
C TYR A 152 3.77 18.22 7.33
N TYR A 153 3.81 17.22 6.47
CA TYR A 153 3.06 15.97 6.68
C TYR A 153 3.41 15.32 8.02
N ASN A 154 4.70 15.28 8.35
CA ASN A 154 5.21 14.69 9.59
C ASN A 154 4.88 15.52 10.84
N THR A 155 4.99 16.85 10.78
CA THR A 155 4.99 17.70 11.98
C THR A 155 3.81 18.66 12.09
N GLY A 156 3.08 18.89 11.00
CA GLY A 156 2.06 19.94 10.90
C GLY A 156 2.61 21.34 10.64
N TYR A 157 3.94 21.49 10.44
CA TYR A 157 4.60 22.77 10.18
C TYR A 157 5.50 22.68 8.94
N PRO A 158 5.61 23.77 8.13
CA PRO A 158 6.47 23.80 6.95
C PRO A 158 7.96 23.82 7.36
N GLN A 159 8.64 22.71 7.21
CA GLN A 159 10.06 22.54 7.52
C GLN A 159 10.69 21.39 6.76
N VAL A 160 12.02 21.39 6.66
CA VAL A 160 12.77 20.24 6.14
C VAL A 160 13.53 19.58 7.29
N ASN A 161 13.10 18.40 7.67
CA ASN A 161 13.71 17.54 8.70
C ASN A 161 14.24 16.24 8.07
N ASP A 162 14.74 15.31 8.88
CA ASP A 162 15.27 14.02 8.38
C ASP A 162 14.18 13.18 7.68
N TYR A 163 12.96 13.20 8.19
CA TYR A 163 11.81 12.58 7.53
C TYR A 163 11.61 13.13 6.11
N ALA A 164 11.61 14.46 5.99
CA ALA A 164 11.45 15.15 4.71
C ALA A 164 12.61 14.84 3.76
N ARG A 165 13.85 14.86 4.26
CA ARG A 165 15.03 14.50 3.46
C ARG A 165 14.91 13.08 2.93
N PHE A 166 14.57 12.11 3.76
CA PHE A 166 14.34 10.73 3.30
C PHE A 166 13.27 10.67 2.22
N CYS A 167 12.11 11.31 2.44
CA CYS A 167 11.00 11.32 1.48
C CYS A 167 11.42 11.75 0.07
N VAL A 168 12.26 12.79 -0.05
CA VAL A 168 12.59 13.37 -1.34
C VAL A 168 13.84 12.81 -1.99
N THR A 169 14.77 12.25 -1.21
CA THR A 169 16.03 11.70 -1.74
C THR A 169 15.94 10.23 -2.12
N ASN A 170 15.12 9.44 -1.43
CA ASN A 170 14.93 8.02 -1.74
C ASN A 170 14.04 7.83 -2.98
N LYS A 171 14.61 8.10 -4.16
CA LYS A 171 13.91 7.95 -5.46
C LYS A 171 13.70 6.48 -5.82
N ASP A 172 14.61 5.62 -5.41
CA ASP A 172 14.54 4.17 -5.58
C ASP A 172 13.81 3.52 -4.39
N TYR A 173 12.56 3.91 -4.22
CA TYR A 173 11.72 3.43 -3.11
C TYR A 173 11.46 1.91 -3.16
N LYS A 174 11.58 1.29 -4.34
CA LYS A 174 11.35 -0.15 -4.53
C LYS A 174 12.46 -1.02 -3.94
N LYS A 175 13.65 -0.48 -3.72
CA LYS A 175 14.75 -1.26 -3.12
C LYS A 175 14.45 -1.73 -1.69
N ASN A 176 13.46 -1.13 -1.03
CA ASN A 176 13.00 -1.54 0.30
C ASN A 176 11.84 -2.55 0.23
N TRP A 177 11.43 -2.95 -0.98
CA TRP A 177 10.34 -3.89 -1.14
C TRP A 177 10.80 -5.31 -0.90
N VAL A 178 9.94 -6.10 -0.29
CA VAL A 178 10.10 -7.54 -0.23
C VAL A 178 9.99 -8.07 -1.66
N GLU A 179 11.02 -8.77 -2.12
CA GLU A 179 11.02 -9.49 -3.39
C GLU A 179 10.39 -10.87 -3.19
N TYR A 180 9.69 -11.34 -4.23
CA TYR A 180 9.03 -12.64 -4.23
C TYR A 180 9.83 -13.63 -5.05
#